data_56cfacc93d2457856625e05d122f1ed0
#
_entry.id   56cfacc93d2457856625e05d122f1ed0
#
_cell.length_a   1.000
_cell.length_b   1.000
_cell.length_c   1.000
_cell.angle_alpha   90.00
_cell.angle_beta   90.00
_cell.angle_gamma   90.00
#
_symmetry.space_group_name_H-M   'P 1'
#
loop_
_entity.id
_entity.type
_entity.pdbx_description
1 polymer ?
#
loop_
_entity_poly.entity_id
_entity_poly.type
_entity_poly.pdbx_seq_one_letter_code
_entity_poly.pdbx_strand_id
1 'polypeptide(L)'
;MTNHDSFDQFMDNDYCGRILRGGYSEDLKSRVSEYITCYRDFEKAGNPAIPYISAWEEAGKEIWYEFVSRRFTDLLQCEPSEVAVAFQNSVLDRRVYKYPHAEKDIEKEIMSRSELESARKMLREDVKKAGTIDAVYKISLEEDRILWLKDLATVEAYRNDGIYLSRGCLTVVTKEMRAEEERVNREKLQALLETAGAVCHELNQPIQSVLSYCETTLMEIEGDDPIGKRFKKIMDQTRRMGNITRKLTRITKYETKDYLEGVKIVDIDKSSQEDR
;
A
#
# COMPACT_ATOMS: atom_id res chain seq x y z
N MET A 1 -27.58 -25.57 -38.76
CA MET A 1 -27.88 -25.26 -37.37
C MET A 1 -26.96 -24.09 -37.00
N THR A 2 -27.55 -22.92 -36.92
CA THR A 2 -26.87 -21.64 -37.01
C THR A 2 -26.33 -21.23 -35.65
N ASN A 3 -25.17 -20.58 -35.63
CA ASN A 3 -24.44 -19.99 -34.45
C ASN A 3 -25.28 -19.05 -33.54
N HIS A 4 -26.56 -18.87 -33.79
CA HIS A 4 -27.46 -18.04 -33.00
C HIS A 4 -27.86 -18.67 -31.64
N ASP A 5 -27.97 -20.01 -31.59
CA ASP A 5 -28.41 -20.70 -30.36
C ASP A 5 -27.36 -20.71 -29.23
N SER A 6 -26.05 -20.47 -29.55
CA SER A 6 -25.00 -20.48 -28.55
C SER A 6 -24.91 -19.16 -27.78
N PHE A 7 -25.37 -18.04 -28.34
CA PHE A 7 -25.31 -16.73 -27.69
C PHE A 7 -26.39 -16.51 -26.64
N ASP A 8 -27.60 -17.10 -26.85
CA ASP A 8 -28.71 -16.97 -25.88
C ASP A 8 -28.43 -17.69 -24.56
N GLN A 9 -27.53 -18.68 -24.56
CA GLN A 9 -27.14 -19.40 -23.36
C GLN A 9 -26.25 -18.59 -22.41
N PHE A 10 -25.67 -17.47 -22.89
CA PHE A 10 -24.81 -16.56 -22.11
C PHE A 10 -25.59 -15.34 -21.55
N MET A 11 -26.87 -15.18 -21.92
CA MET A 11 -27.73 -14.08 -21.52
C MET A 11 -28.39 -14.26 -20.13
N ASP A 12 -27.99 -15.30 -19.38
CA ASP A 12 -28.39 -15.46 -17.99
C ASP A 12 -27.86 -14.32 -17.13
N ASN A 13 -28.53 -14.01 -16.06
CA ASN A 13 -28.44 -12.82 -15.18
C ASN A 13 -27.04 -12.31 -14.79
N ASP A 14 -25.96 -13.00 -15.15
CA ASP A 14 -24.57 -12.71 -14.77
C ASP A 14 -23.76 -11.92 -15.81
N TYR A 15 -24.29 -11.70 -17.04
CA TYR A 15 -23.58 -10.92 -18.05
C TYR A 15 -23.91 -9.43 -17.94
N CYS A 16 -22.95 -8.64 -17.48
CA CYS A 16 -23.10 -7.19 -17.31
C CYS A 16 -22.48 -6.35 -18.45
N GLY A 17 -21.85 -7.01 -19.43
CA GLY A 17 -21.05 -6.35 -20.45
C GLY A 17 -21.81 -5.76 -21.64
N ARG A 18 -21.04 -5.15 -22.54
CA ARG A 18 -21.52 -4.44 -23.74
C ARG A 18 -21.16 -5.14 -25.05
N ILE A 19 -20.07 -5.95 -25.06
CA ILE A 19 -19.50 -6.51 -26.30
C ILE A 19 -20.44 -7.51 -26.95
N LEU A 20 -20.96 -8.47 -26.20
CA LEU A 20 -21.83 -9.52 -26.79
C LEU A 20 -23.16 -8.94 -27.32
N ARG A 21 -23.63 -7.80 -26.78
CA ARG A 21 -24.87 -7.12 -27.18
C ARG A 21 -24.64 -6.03 -28.21
N GLY A 22 -23.37 -5.62 -28.41
CA GLY A 22 -23.00 -4.50 -29.26
C GLY A 22 -22.69 -4.89 -30.71
N GLY A 23 -22.40 -3.88 -31.53
CA GLY A 23 -22.03 -4.03 -32.96
C GLY A 23 -20.55 -4.34 -33.18
N TYR A 24 -19.93 -5.12 -32.31
CA TYR A 24 -18.53 -5.50 -32.39
C TYR A 24 -18.31 -6.71 -33.32
N SER A 25 -17.05 -6.97 -33.69
CA SER A 25 -16.69 -8.11 -34.54
C SER A 25 -17.02 -9.46 -33.92
N GLU A 26 -17.33 -10.43 -34.76
CA GLU A 26 -17.59 -11.80 -34.31
C GLU A 26 -16.34 -12.44 -33.64
N ASP A 27 -15.15 -12.02 -34.05
CA ASP A 27 -13.89 -12.46 -33.43
C ASP A 27 -13.82 -12.03 -31.96
N LEU A 28 -14.08 -10.74 -31.68
CA LEU A 28 -14.10 -10.22 -30.32
C LEU A 28 -15.22 -10.86 -29.47
N LYS A 29 -16.42 -11.03 -30.02
CA LYS A 29 -17.55 -11.67 -29.32
C LYS A 29 -17.25 -13.12 -28.99
N SER A 30 -16.71 -13.87 -29.95
CA SER A 30 -16.32 -15.26 -29.74
C SER A 30 -15.28 -15.38 -28.62
N ARG A 31 -14.30 -14.50 -28.61
CA ARG A 31 -13.25 -14.49 -27.59
C ARG A 31 -13.79 -14.18 -26.21
N VAL A 32 -14.66 -13.19 -26.09
CA VAL A 32 -15.31 -12.86 -24.80
C VAL A 32 -16.15 -14.04 -24.29
N SER A 33 -16.91 -14.71 -25.18
CA SER A 33 -17.71 -15.87 -24.81
C SER A 33 -16.86 -17.04 -24.32
N GLU A 34 -15.74 -17.32 -25.01
CA GLU A 34 -14.76 -18.33 -24.61
C GLU A 34 -14.21 -18.05 -23.20
N TYR A 35 -13.79 -16.80 -22.93
CA TYR A 35 -13.26 -16.42 -21.64
C TYR A 35 -14.30 -16.49 -20.52
N ILE A 36 -15.54 -16.08 -20.77
CA ILE A 36 -16.64 -16.21 -19.80
C ILE A 36 -16.86 -17.67 -19.42
N THR A 37 -16.88 -18.57 -20.43
CA THR A 37 -17.03 -20.01 -20.18
C THR A 37 -15.89 -20.53 -19.31
N CYS A 38 -14.65 -20.22 -19.68
CA CYS A 38 -13.46 -20.63 -18.93
C CYS A 38 -13.52 -20.15 -17.48
N TYR A 39 -13.91 -18.90 -17.23
CA TYR A 39 -13.97 -18.33 -15.90
C TYR A 39 -15.12 -18.89 -15.06
N ARG A 40 -16.27 -19.20 -15.65
CA ARG A 40 -17.34 -19.91 -14.97
C ARG A 40 -16.91 -21.32 -14.50
N ASP A 41 -16.17 -22.04 -15.34
CA ASP A 41 -15.64 -23.35 -14.96
C ASP A 41 -14.54 -23.24 -13.90
N PHE A 42 -13.71 -22.20 -13.96
CA PHE A 42 -12.72 -21.88 -12.93
C PHE A 42 -13.36 -21.61 -11.56
N GLU A 43 -14.48 -20.89 -11.53
CA GLU A 43 -15.24 -20.64 -10.29
C GLU A 43 -15.85 -21.93 -9.73
N LYS A 44 -16.43 -22.79 -10.59
CA LYS A 44 -16.98 -24.09 -10.18
C LYS A 44 -15.92 -25.01 -9.58
N ALA A 45 -14.68 -24.89 -10.02
CA ALA A 45 -13.55 -25.66 -9.47
C ALA A 45 -13.15 -25.25 -8.05
N GLY A 46 -13.78 -24.20 -7.47
CA GLY A 46 -13.55 -23.77 -6.10
C GLY A 46 -12.28 -22.96 -5.89
N ASN A 47 -11.64 -22.45 -6.95
CA ASN A 47 -10.46 -21.60 -6.85
C ASN A 47 -10.78 -20.29 -6.10
N PRO A 48 -9.97 -19.86 -5.10
CA PRO A 48 -10.23 -18.66 -4.32
C PRO A 48 -10.01 -17.34 -5.06
N ALA A 49 -9.35 -17.35 -6.21
CA ALA A 49 -9.16 -16.15 -7.01
C ALA A 49 -10.49 -15.63 -7.58
N ILE A 50 -10.54 -14.35 -7.84
CA ILE A 50 -11.72 -13.60 -8.29
C ILE A 50 -11.50 -13.23 -9.76
N PRO A 51 -11.98 -14.06 -10.73
CA PRO A 51 -11.81 -13.76 -12.14
C PRO A 51 -12.68 -12.59 -12.59
N TYR A 52 -12.16 -11.85 -13.57
CA TYR A 52 -12.89 -10.76 -14.21
C TYR A 52 -12.46 -10.59 -15.68
N ILE A 53 -13.33 -10.00 -16.48
CA ILE A 53 -13.01 -9.49 -17.81
C ILE A 53 -13.46 -8.04 -17.84
N SER A 54 -12.53 -7.13 -18.11
CA SER A 54 -12.83 -5.71 -18.29
C SER A 54 -12.43 -5.25 -19.68
N ALA A 55 -13.07 -4.19 -20.16
CA ALA A 55 -12.80 -3.61 -21.45
C ALA A 55 -12.81 -2.08 -21.38
N TRP A 56 -12.13 -1.45 -22.35
CA TRP A 56 -12.18 0.00 -22.57
C TRP A 56 -11.91 0.31 -24.03
N GLU A 57 -12.48 1.42 -24.49
CA GLU A 57 -12.20 1.93 -25.83
C GLU A 57 -10.83 2.61 -25.91
N GLU A 58 -10.19 2.59 -27.06
CA GLU A 58 -8.87 3.21 -27.29
C GLU A 58 -8.88 4.70 -26.97
N ALA A 59 -9.92 5.43 -27.38
CA ALA A 59 -10.12 6.85 -27.09
C ALA A 59 -10.99 7.11 -25.85
N GLY A 60 -11.56 6.06 -25.26
CA GLY A 60 -12.51 6.15 -24.15
C GLY A 60 -11.86 6.44 -22.81
N LYS A 61 -12.63 7.04 -21.90
CA LYS A 61 -12.20 7.28 -20.51
C LYS A 61 -12.73 6.22 -19.53
N GLU A 62 -13.76 5.50 -19.91
CA GLU A 62 -14.45 4.52 -19.08
C GLU A 62 -13.82 3.13 -19.22
N ILE A 63 -13.83 2.41 -18.11
CA ILE A 63 -13.59 0.97 -18.05
C ILE A 63 -14.90 0.35 -17.63
N TRP A 64 -15.33 -0.70 -18.32
CA TRP A 64 -16.47 -1.49 -17.91
C TRP A 64 -16.08 -2.96 -17.79
N TYR A 65 -16.90 -3.73 -17.11
CA TYR A 65 -16.70 -5.18 -16.99
C TYR A 65 -17.61 -5.92 -17.97
N GLU A 66 -17.03 -6.87 -18.70
CA GLU A 66 -17.77 -7.83 -19.52
C GLU A 66 -18.24 -9.02 -18.67
N PHE A 67 -17.39 -9.41 -17.73
CA PHE A 67 -17.68 -10.47 -16.76
C PHE A 67 -17.08 -10.10 -15.41
N VAL A 68 -17.85 -10.36 -14.37
CA VAL A 68 -17.41 -10.27 -12.98
C VAL A 68 -17.84 -11.54 -12.25
N SER A 69 -16.95 -12.10 -11.47
CA SER A 69 -17.25 -13.21 -10.61
C SER A 69 -18.21 -12.81 -9.49
N ARG A 70 -19.09 -13.73 -9.08
CA ARG A 70 -19.99 -13.49 -7.94
C ARG A 70 -19.22 -13.10 -6.66
N ARG A 71 -18.01 -13.65 -6.48
CA ARG A 71 -17.15 -13.27 -5.35
C ARG A 71 -16.74 -11.81 -5.39
N PHE A 72 -16.64 -11.20 -6.58
CA PHE A 72 -16.28 -9.79 -6.71
C PHE A 72 -17.44 -8.90 -6.29
N THR A 73 -18.66 -9.23 -6.73
CA THR A 73 -19.87 -8.51 -6.32
C THR A 73 -20.17 -8.68 -4.82
N ASP A 74 -20.04 -9.91 -4.31
CA ASP A 74 -20.18 -10.19 -2.87
C ASP A 74 -19.13 -9.44 -2.04
N LEU A 75 -17.89 -9.31 -2.53
CA LEU A 75 -16.82 -8.58 -1.86
C LEU A 75 -17.11 -7.09 -1.76
N LEU A 76 -17.61 -6.48 -2.85
CA LEU A 76 -17.90 -5.05 -2.95
C LEU A 76 -19.32 -4.70 -2.52
N GLN A 77 -20.17 -5.70 -2.28
CA GLN A 77 -21.61 -5.55 -1.93
C GLN A 77 -22.37 -4.68 -2.94
N CYS A 78 -22.19 -4.95 -4.23
CA CYS A 78 -22.81 -4.20 -5.31
C CYS A 78 -23.29 -5.12 -6.44
N GLU A 79 -24.15 -4.57 -7.30
CA GLU A 79 -24.58 -5.27 -8.51
C GLU A 79 -23.45 -5.35 -9.56
N PRO A 80 -23.45 -6.36 -10.46
CA PRO A 80 -22.43 -6.53 -11.49
C PRO A 80 -22.17 -5.28 -12.35
N SER A 81 -23.18 -4.51 -12.67
CA SER A 81 -23.09 -3.26 -13.44
C SER A 81 -22.40 -2.12 -12.71
N GLU A 82 -22.35 -2.18 -11.38
CA GLU A 82 -21.79 -1.14 -10.51
C GLU A 82 -20.33 -1.41 -10.11
N VAL A 83 -19.80 -2.63 -10.36
CA VAL A 83 -18.47 -3.05 -9.92
C VAL A 83 -17.37 -2.08 -10.31
N ALA A 84 -17.41 -1.50 -11.53
CA ALA A 84 -16.39 -0.56 -11.98
C ALA A 84 -16.29 0.68 -11.07
N VAL A 85 -17.44 1.23 -10.70
CA VAL A 85 -17.53 2.41 -9.83
C VAL A 85 -17.24 2.04 -8.38
N ALA A 86 -17.82 0.95 -7.90
CA ALA A 86 -17.61 0.46 -6.53
C ALA A 86 -16.14 0.13 -6.26
N PHE A 87 -15.48 -0.60 -7.16
CA PHE A 87 -14.06 -0.90 -7.04
C PHE A 87 -13.19 0.36 -7.07
N GLN A 88 -13.43 1.25 -8.05
CA GLN A 88 -12.71 2.51 -8.11
C GLN A 88 -12.85 3.33 -6.83
N ASN A 89 -14.05 3.38 -6.25
CA ASN A 89 -14.31 4.13 -5.02
C ASN A 89 -13.70 3.48 -3.78
N SER A 90 -13.54 2.16 -3.77
CA SER A 90 -12.93 1.43 -2.65
C SER A 90 -11.40 1.55 -2.61
N VAL A 91 -10.74 1.86 -3.74
CA VAL A 91 -9.26 1.92 -3.81
C VAL A 91 -8.71 3.08 -3.00
N LEU A 92 -7.81 2.78 -2.06
CA LEU A 92 -7.04 3.75 -1.27
C LEU A 92 -5.67 4.02 -1.88
N ASP A 93 -4.94 2.96 -2.26
CA ASP A 93 -3.66 3.05 -2.96
C ASP A 93 -3.48 1.87 -3.93
N ARG A 94 -2.56 2.06 -4.88
CA ARG A 94 -2.09 1.04 -5.82
C ARG A 94 -0.58 0.91 -5.66
N ARG A 95 -0.09 -0.33 -5.59
CA ARG A 95 1.33 -0.65 -5.46
C ARG A 95 1.78 -1.51 -6.63
N VAL A 96 2.92 -1.17 -7.19
CA VAL A 96 3.61 -1.94 -8.21
C VAL A 96 4.98 -2.32 -7.67
N TYR A 97 5.35 -3.58 -7.82
CA TYR A 97 6.66 -4.09 -7.43
C TYR A 97 7.47 -4.36 -8.69
N LYS A 98 8.56 -3.63 -8.85
CA LYS A 98 9.52 -3.81 -9.96
C LYS A 98 10.68 -4.66 -9.45
N TYR A 99 11.02 -5.69 -10.20
CA TYR A 99 12.15 -6.58 -9.90
C TYR A 99 13.27 -6.29 -10.92
N PRO A 100 14.21 -5.38 -10.63
CA PRO A 100 15.32 -5.12 -11.52
C PRO A 100 16.20 -6.37 -11.63
N HIS A 101 16.59 -6.75 -12.85
CA HIS A 101 17.37 -7.97 -13.12
C HIS A 101 18.76 -8.02 -12.47
N ALA A 102 19.28 -6.91 -11.97
CA ALA A 102 20.64 -6.77 -11.46
C ALA A 102 20.78 -6.31 -10.01
N GLU A 103 19.71 -5.89 -9.35
CA GLU A 103 19.75 -5.35 -8.00
C GLU A 103 18.92 -6.21 -7.04
N LYS A 104 19.42 -6.35 -5.80
CA LYS A 104 18.73 -7.11 -4.75
C LYS A 104 17.50 -6.41 -4.18
N ASP A 105 17.35 -5.13 -4.48
CA ASP A 105 16.29 -4.31 -3.91
C ASP A 105 15.08 -4.24 -4.86
N ILE A 106 13.93 -4.63 -4.32
CA ILE A 106 12.65 -4.53 -5.00
C ILE A 106 12.20 -3.07 -4.96
N GLU A 107 12.16 -2.42 -6.11
CA GLU A 107 11.56 -1.08 -6.20
C GLU A 107 10.05 -1.17 -6.02
N LYS A 108 9.54 -0.40 -5.07
CA LYS A 108 8.12 -0.29 -4.77
C LYS A 108 7.61 1.09 -5.13
N GLU A 109 6.71 1.15 -6.09
CA GLU A 109 5.99 2.36 -6.45
C GLU A 109 4.61 2.33 -5.80
N ILE A 110 4.26 3.37 -5.05
CA ILE A 110 2.95 3.50 -4.39
C ILE A 110 2.30 4.77 -4.92
N MET A 111 1.08 4.64 -5.43
CA MET A 111 0.23 5.75 -5.85
C MET A 111 -1.01 5.81 -4.97
N SER A 112 -1.22 6.93 -4.31
CA SER A 112 -2.45 7.25 -3.58
C SER A 112 -3.65 7.39 -4.53
N ARG A 113 -4.86 7.39 -4.01
CA ARG A 113 -6.09 7.57 -4.81
C ARG A 113 -6.05 8.83 -5.69
N SER A 114 -5.61 9.96 -5.14
CA SER A 114 -5.53 11.24 -5.88
C SER A 114 -4.50 11.20 -7.01
N GLU A 115 -3.36 10.54 -6.80
CA GLU A 115 -2.34 10.31 -7.82
C GLU A 115 -2.85 9.37 -8.92
N LEU A 116 -3.57 8.31 -8.56
CA LEU A 116 -4.20 7.39 -9.52
C LEU A 116 -5.19 8.11 -10.44
N GLU A 117 -6.01 9.01 -9.88
CA GLU A 117 -6.95 9.81 -10.67
C GLU A 117 -6.24 10.71 -11.67
N SER A 118 -5.14 11.32 -11.27
CA SER A 118 -4.31 12.17 -12.13
C SER A 118 -3.54 11.38 -13.19
N ALA A 119 -3.06 10.19 -12.83
CA ALA A 119 -2.20 9.34 -13.66
C ALA A 119 -2.97 8.37 -14.59
N ARG A 120 -4.30 8.32 -14.56
CA ARG A 120 -5.12 7.33 -15.29
C ARG A 120 -4.73 7.15 -16.76
N LYS A 121 -4.48 8.25 -17.46
CA LYS A 121 -4.10 8.20 -18.89
C LYS A 121 -2.73 7.55 -19.08
N MET A 122 -1.77 7.93 -18.25
CA MET A 122 -0.41 7.38 -18.28
C MET A 122 -0.42 5.88 -17.97
N LEU A 123 -1.12 5.48 -16.92
CA LEU A 123 -1.23 4.06 -16.51
C LEU A 123 -1.86 3.19 -17.60
N ARG A 124 -2.85 3.70 -18.34
CA ARG A 124 -3.43 2.99 -19.47
C ARG A 124 -2.43 2.81 -20.61
N GLU A 125 -1.66 3.84 -20.94
CA GLU A 125 -0.63 3.74 -21.98
C GLU A 125 0.47 2.75 -21.57
N ASP A 126 0.84 2.72 -20.31
CA ASP A 126 1.82 1.74 -19.79
C ASP A 126 1.28 0.31 -19.87
N VAL A 127 0.02 0.09 -19.49
CA VAL A 127 -0.65 -1.22 -19.62
C VAL A 127 -0.78 -1.64 -21.08
N LYS A 128 -1.11 -0.73 -22.00
CA LYS A 128 -1.15 -1.02 -23.44
C LYS A 128 0.21 -1.47 -23.98
N LYS A 129 1.30 -0.86 -23.52
CA LYS A 129 2.67 -1.23 -23.92
C LYS A 129 3.11 -2.55 -23.29
N ALA A 130 2.82 -2.74 -22.01
CA ALA A 130 3.22 -3.93 -21.27
C ALA A 130 2.40 -5.17 -21.66
N GLY A 131 1.15 -4.99 -22.08
CA GLY A 131 0.21 -6.09 -22.35
C GLY A 131 -0.22 -6.87 -21.10
N THR A 132 0.20 -6.40 -19.91
CA THR A 132 -0.09 -7.05 -18.62
C THR A 132 -0.36 -6.04 -17.53
N ILE A 133 -1.09 -6.50 -16.50
CA ILE A 133 -1.26 -5.78 -15.23
C ILE A 133 -0.68 -6.69 -14.14
N ASP A 134 0.22 -6.16 -13.32
CA ASP A 134 0.67 -6.74 -12.06
C ASP A 134 0.71 -5.62 -11.02
N ALA A 135 -0.29 -5.60 -10.16
CA ALA A 135 -0.44 -4.55 -9.18
C ALA A 135 -1.12 -5.09 -7.92
N VAL A 136 -0.91 -4.39 -6.80
CA VAL A 136 -1.63 -4.66 -5.55
C VAL A 136 -2.43 -3.42 -5.19
N TYR A 137 -3.73 -3.58 -5.01
CA TYR A 137 -4.65 -2.54 -4.59
C TYR A 137 -4.95 -2.68 -3.10
N LYS A 138 -4.79 -1.61 -2.35
CA LYS A 138 -5.34 -1.47 -1.01
C LYS A 138 -6.74 -0.91 -1.13
N ILE A 139 -7.73 -1.61 -0.64
CA ILE A 139 -9.12 -1.18 -0.70
C ILE A 139 -9.72 -1.04 0.69
N SER A 140 -10.64 -0.10 0.84
CA SER A 140 -11.51 0.04 2.01
C SER A 140 -12.90 -0.44 1.64
N LEU A 141 -13.44 -1.35 2.41
CA LEU A 141 -14.81 -1.83 2.35
C LEU A 141 -15.63 -1.20 3.48
N GLU A 142 -16.91 -1.55 3.55
CA GLU A 142 -17.77 -1.13 4.66
C GLU A 142 -17.17 -1.50 6.03
N GLU A 143 -17.51 -0.74 7.08
CA GLU A 143 -16.98 -0.88 8.44
C GLU A 143 -15.45 -0.68 8.56
N ASP A 144 -14.86 0.16 7.70
CA ASP A 144 -13.41 0.43 7.66
C ASP A 144 -12.53 -0.83 7.49
N ARG A 145 -13.09 -1.90 6.93
CA ARG A 145 -12.38 -3.14 6.67
C ARG A 145 -11.39 -2.96 5.52
N ILE A 146 -10.11 -3.03 5.81
CA ILE A 146 -9.03 -2.91 4.83
C ILE A 146 -8.64 -4.29 4.29
N LEU A 147 -8.66 -4.42 2.96
CA LEU A 147 -8.15 -5.57 2.23
C LEU A 147 -7.08 -5.17 1.22
N TRP A 148 -6.28 -6.18 0.83
CA TRP A 148 -5.29 -6.08 -0.23
C TRP A 148 -5.62 -7.08 -1.31
N LEU A 149 -5.76 -6.58 -2.55
CA LEU A 149 -6.06 -7.39 -3.72
C LEU A 149 -4.89 -7.32 -4.69
N LYS A 150 -4.26 -8.46 -4.95
CA LYS A 150 -3.28 -8.59 -6.04
C LYS A 150 -4.04 -8.82 -7.34
N ASP A 151 -3.77 -7.99 -8.34
CA ASP A 151 -4.34 -8.04 -9.68
C ASP A 151 -3.28 -8.54 -10.66
N LEU A 152 -3.58 -9.67 -11.29
CA LEU A 152 -2.79 -10.23 -12.38
C LEU A 152 -3.68 -10.35 -13.59
N ALA A 153 -3.38 -9.61 -14.67
CA ALA A 153 -4.16 -9.64 -15.89
C ALA A 153 -3.29 -9.55 -17.15
N THR A 154 -3.83 -10.06 -18.25
CA THR A 154 -3.31 -9.84 -19.60
C THR A 154 -4.25 -8.94 -20.36
N VAL A 155 -3.68 -8.10 -21.23
CA VAL A 155 -4.42 -7.13 -22.04
C VAL A 155 -4.20 -7.43 -23.52
N GLU A 156 -5.30 -7.56 -24.24
CA GLU A 156 -5.33 -7.83 -25.69
C GLU A 156 -5.96 -6.63 -26.42
N ALA A 157 -5.39 -6.25 -27.56
CA ALA A 157 -5.87 -5.15 -28.37
C ALA A 157 -6.65 -5.68 -29.59
N TYR A 158 -7.92 -5.30 -29.67
CA TYR A 158 -8.80 -5.57 -30.81
C TYR A 158 -8.93 -4.29 -31.66
N ARG A 159 -7.90 -4.06 -32.50
CA ARG A 159 -7.77 -2.80 -33.26
C ARG A 159 -8.91 -2.51 -34.19
N ASN A 160 -9.51 -3.54 -34.79
CA ASN A 160 -10.66 -3.39 -35.71
C ASN A 160 -11.91 -2.87 -34.98
N ASP A 161 -12.05 -3.17 -33.71
CA ASP A 161 -13.15 -2.75 -32.84
C ASP A 161 -12.78 -1.53 -31.99
N GLY A 162 -11.52 -1.09 -31.98
CA GLY A 162 -11.02 -0.02 -31.12
C GLY A 162 -11.07 -0.36 -29.63
N ILE A 163 -11.01 -1.65 -29.27
CA ILE A 163 -11.20 -2.16 -27.91
C ILE A 163 -9.89 -2.77 -27.37
N TYR A 164 -9.63 -2.49 -26.12
CA TYR A 164 -8.70 -3.24 -25.29
C TYR A 164 -9.50 -4.11 -24.32
N LEU A 165 -9.20 -5.39 -24.31
CA LEU A 165 -9.81 -6.39 -23.44
C LEU A 165 -8.80 -6.85 -22.40
N SER A 166 -9.11 -6.69 -21.13
CA SER A 166 -8.29 -7.20 -20.02
C SER A 166 -8.98 -8.39 -19.39
N ARG A 167 -8.25 -9.48 -19.28
CA ARG A 167 -8.69 -10.68 -18.56
C ARG A 167 -7.74 -10.94 -17.40
N GLY A 168 -8.26 -11.10 -16.21
CA GLY A 168 -7.45 -11.23 -15.01
C GLY A 168 -8.13 -11.90 -13.84
N CYS A 169 -7.36 -12.02 -12.79
CA CYS A 169 -7.84 -12.52 -11.51
C CYS A 169 -7.32 -11.63 -10.38
N LEU A 170 -8.20 -11.30 -9.45
CA LEU A 170 -7.84 -10.70 -8.17
C LEU A 170 -7.64 -11.80 -7.12
N THR A 171 -6.61 -11.64 -6.30
CA THR A 171 -6.33 -12.54 -5.17
C THR A 171 -6.23 -11.73 -3.89
N VAL A 172 -6.91 -12.17 -2.83
CA VAL A 172 -6.79 -11.53 -1.51
C VAL A 172 -5.44 -11.87 -0.90
N VAL A 173 -4.60 -10.86 -0.72
CA VAL A 173 -3.23 -10.97 -0.18
C VAL A 173 -3.05 -10.17 1.12
N THR A 174 -4.15 -10.00 1.87
CA THR A 174 -4.17 -9.15 3.07
C THR A 174 -3.23 -9.64 4.17
N LYS A 175 -3.11 -10.95 4.37
CA LYS A 175 -2.25 -11.53 5.40
C LYS A 175 -0.77 -11.31 5.06
N GLU A 176 -0.42 -11.57 3.81
CA GLU A 176 0.95 -11.40 3.28
C GLU A 176 1.38 -9.94 3.36
N MET A 177 0.50 -9.02 2.96
CA MET A 177 0.79 -7.59 2.96
C MET A 177 0.93 -7.02 4.37
N ARG A 178 0.10 -7.47 5.31
CA ARG A 178 0.23 -7.08 6.73
C ARG A 178 1.52 -7.63 7.34
N ALA A 179 1.84 -8.89 7.09
CA ALA A 179 3.08 -9.50 7.56
C ALA A 179 4.32 -8.74 7.03
N GLU A 180 4.30 -8.34 5.76
CA GLU A 180 5.37 -7.55 5.16
C GLU A 180 5.47 -6.14 5.76
N GLU A 181 4.35 -5.45 5.97
CA GLU A 181 4.35 -4.14 6.65
C GLU A 181 4.89 -4.24 8.09
N GLU A 182 4.49 -5.28 8.82
CA GLU A 182 5.01 -5.54 10.18
C GLU A 182 6.51 -5.84 10.16
N ARG A 183 6.99 -6.64 9.19
CA ARG A 183 8.41 -6.95 9.02
C ARG A 183 9.22 -5.68 8.79
N VAL A 184 8.81 -4.86 7.83
CA VAL A 184 9.49 -3.59 7.50
C VAL A 184 9.50 -2.63 8.70
N ASN A 185 8.39 -2.53 9.43
CA ASN A 185 8.33 -1.69 10.62
C ASN A 185 9.23 -2.21 11.74
N ARG A 186 9.33 -3.53 11.91
CA ARG A 186 10.25 -4.15 12.88
C ARG A 186 11.71 -3.90 12.54
N GLU A 187 12.09 -4.04 11.27
CA GLU A 187 13.44 -3.76 10.78
C GLU A 187 13.82 -2.28 10.98
N LYS A 188 12.91 -1.36 10.68
CA LYS A 188 13.12 0.07 10.95
C LYS A 188 13.31 0.37 12.44
N LEU A 189 12.49 -0.25 13.29
CA LEU A 189 12.61 -0.09 14.74
C LEU A 189 13.93 -0.65 15.25
N GLN A 190 14.34 -1.81 14.78
CA GLN A 190 15.62 -2.42 15.18
C GLN A 190 16.80 -1.54 14.77
N ALA A 191 16.88 -1.06 13.54
CA ALA A 191 17.93 -0.15 13.09
C ALA A 191 17.98 1.15 13.92
N LEU A 192 16.81 1.68 14.29
CA LEU A 192 16.72 2.84 15.18
C LEU A 192 17.28 2.55 16.55
N LEU A 193 16.93 1.41 17.17
CA LEU A 193 17.39 1.01 18.50
C LEU A 193 18.90 0.78 18.54
N GLU A 194 19.45 0.13 17.52
CA GLU A 194 20.90 -0.10 17.39
C GLU A 194 21.66 1.23 17.31
N THR A 195 21.19 2.16 16.46
CA THR A 195 21.79 3.48 16.32
C THR A 195 21.65 4.30 17.62
N ALA A 196 20.46 4.33 18.21
CA ALA A 196 20.19 5.04 19.45
C ALA A 196 21.05 4.51 20.60
N GLY A 197 21.20 3.18 20.71
CA GLY A 197 22.03 2.55 21.74
C GLY A 197 23.48 3.00 21.68
N ALA A 198 24.10 2.99 20.50
CA ALA A 198 25.47 3.44 20.29
C ALA A 198 25.64 4.93 20.64
N VAL A 199 24.78 5.79 20.10
CA VAL A 199 24.82 7.26 20.38
C VAL A 199 24.62 7.55 21.85
N CYS A 200 23.66 6.89 22.51
CA CYS A 200 23.41 7.11 23.95
C CYS A 200 24.59 6.70 24.82
N HIS A 201 25.28 5.61 24.44
CA HIS A 201 26.48 5.20 25.17
C HIS A 201 27.58 6.27 25.08
N GLU A 202 27.86 6.77 23.88
CA GLU A 202 28.84 7.82 23.65
C GLU A 202 28.47 9.18 24.31
N LEU A 203 27.18 9.53 24.36
CA LEU A 203 26.70 10.75 25.02
C LEU A 203 26.70 10.65 26.54
N ASN A 204 26.43 9.48 27.12
CA ASN A 204 26.36 9.33 28.56
C ASN A 204 27.75 9.50 29.24
N GLN A 205 28.85 9.19 28.55
CA GLN A 205 30.20 9.39 29.06
C GLN A 205 30.52 10.88 29.35
N PRO A 206 30.41 11.81 28.38
CA PRO A 206 30.65 13.22 28.64
C PRO A 206 29.62 13.85 29.61
N ILE A 207 28.35 13.39 29.56
CA ILE A 207 27.33 13.83 30.53
C ILE A 207 27.75 13.52 31.97
N GLN A 208 28.20 12.29 32.22
CA GLN A 208 28.69 11.90 33.56
C GLN A 208 29.93 12.70 33.99
N SER A 209 30.86 12.92 33.05
CA SER A 209 32.05 13.70 33.31
C SER A 209 31.70 15.17 33.74
N VAL A 210 30.79 15.81 32.99
CA VAL A 210 30.32 17.17 33.31
C VAL A 210 29.62 17.21 34.67
N LEU A 211 28.75 16.21 34.95
CA LEU A 211 28.08 16.13 36.26
C LEU A 211 29.10 15.99 37.40
N SER A 212 30.09 15.11 37.26
CA SER A 212 31.15 14.90 38.28
C SER A 212 31.93 16.20 38.53
N TYR A 213 32.37 16.88 37.46
CA TYR A 213 33.05 18.18 37.62
C TYR A 213 32.18 19.24 38.30
N CYS A 214 30.91 19.32 37.92
CA CYS A 214 29.99 20.23 38.59
C CYS A 214 29.83 19.94 40.09
N GLU A 215 29.68 18.63 40.43
CA GLU A 215 29.53 18.19 41.82
C GLU A 215 30.81 18.48 42.65
N THR A 216 31.98 18.17 42.13
CA THR A 216 33.27 18.45 42.80
C THR A 216 33.46 19.95 43.02
N THR A 217 33.21 20.77 41.98
CA THR A 217 33.32 22.24 42.10
C THR A 217 32.35 22.81 43.11
N LEU A 218 31.10 22.30 43.16
CA LEU A 218 30.11 22.74 44.14
C LEU A 218 30.47 22.38 45.60
N MET A 219 31.29 21.33 45.82
CA MET A 219 31.82 21.00 47.16
C MET A 219 32.89 21.97 47.63
N GLU A 220 33.61 22.63 46.71
CA GLU A 220 34.68 23.58 47.00
C GLU A 220 34.16 25.02 47.20
N ILE A 221 32.89 25.33 46.81
CA ILE A 221 32.29 26.63 46.87
C ILE A 221 31.54 26.79 48.21
N GLU A 222 31.96 27.73 49.02
CA GLU A 222 31.28 28.06 50.28
C GLU A 222 30.20 29.14 50.09
N GLY A 223 29.00 28.90 50.68
CA GLY A 223 27.94 29.89 50.76
C GLY A 223 27.09 30.07 49.50
N ASP A 224 26.38 31.22 49.43
CA ASP A 224 25.46 31.55 48.29
C ASP A 224 26.20 32.31 47.16
N ASP A 225 27.26 31.70 46.64
CA ASP A 225 28.10 32.29 45.60
C ASP A 225 27.34 32.29 44.24
N PRO A 226 27.41 33.39 43.46
CA PRO A 226 26.90 33.46 42.10
C PRO A 226 27.45 32.37 41.15
N ILE A 227 28.71 31.95 41.38
CA ILE A 227 29.34 30.88 40.61
C ILE A 227 28.67 29.54 40.93
N GLY A 228 28.43 29.23 42.21
CA GLY A 228 27.70 28.02 42.60
C GLY A 228 26.32 27.92 41.99
N LYS A 229 25.60 29.04 41.86
CA LYS A 229 24.30 29.11 41.18
C LYS A 229 24.41 28.77 39.70
N ARG A 230 25.49 29.16 39.01
CA ARG A 230 25.74 28.82 37.60
C ARG A 230 26.02 27.31 37.42
N PHE A 231 26.86 26.72 38.31
CA PHE A 231 27.14 25.30 38.29
C PHE A 231 25.88 24.46 38.52
N LYS A 232 25.01 24.84 39.44
CA LYS A 232 23.69 24.18 39.62
C LYS A 232 22.86 24.19 38.35
N LYS A 233 22.81 25.35 37.64
CA LYS A 233 22.09 25.44 36.35
C LYS A 233 22.69 24.52 35.29
N ILE A 234 24.03 24.42 35.19
CA ILE A 234 24.70 23.51 34.24
C ILE A 234 24.35 22.06 34.59
N MET A 235 24.42 21.69 35.85
CA MET A 235 24.07 20.37 36.34
C MET A 235 22.62 19.99 36.00
N ASP A 236 21.67 20.90 36.16
CA ASP A 236 20.27 20.68 35.83
C ASP A 236 20.08 20.44 34.33
N GLN A 237 20.74 21.22 33.47
CA GLN A 237 20.69 20.99 32.00
C GLN A 237 21.36 19.65 31.62
N THR A 238 22.47 19.31 32.26
CA THR A 238 23.17 18.04 31.98
C THR A 238 22.33 16.84 32.44
N ARG A 239 21.64 16.92 33.57
CA ARG A 239 20.66 15.91 34.00
C ARG A 239 19.50 15.76 33.00
N ARG A 240 19.02 16.92 32.47
CA ARG A 240 17.99 16.89 31.42
C ARG A 240 18.48 16.16 30.15
N MET A 241 19.73 16.38 29.72
CA MET A 241 20.33 15.64 28.60
C MET A 241 20.37 14.12 28.88
N GLY A 242 20.79 13.72 30.08
CA GLY A 242 20.78 12.30 30.49
C GLY A 242 19.37 11.67 30.51
N ASN A 243 18.34 12.46 30.82
CA ASN A 243 16.95 11.97 30.73
C ASN A 243 16.50 11.78 29.28
N ILE A 244 16.93 12.62 28.35
CA ILE A 244 16.64 12.48 26.92
C ILE A 244 17.33 11.23 26.37
N THR A 245 18.62 11.00 26.65
CA THR A 245 19.33 9.79 26.22
C THR A 245 18.70 8.51 26.78
N ARG A 246 18.21 8.54 28.03
CA ARG A 246 17.49 7.42 28.63
C ARG A 246 16.17 7.12 27.94
N LYS A 247 15.42 8.14 27.51
CA LYS A 247 14.20 7.93 26.72
C LYS A 247 14.49 7.31 25.36
N LEU A 248 15.60 7.70 24.69
CA LEU A 248 16.02 7.10 23.43
C LEU A 248 16.30 5.59 23.53
N THR A 249 16.90 5.12 24.63
CA THR A 249 17.17 3.69 24.84
C THR A 249 15.91 2.87 25.20
N ARG A 250 14.80 3.52 25.53
CA ARG A 250 13.53 2.90 25.90
C ARG A 250 12.47 2.94 24.79
N ILE A 251 12.88 3.24 23.56
CA ILE A 251 11.96 3.25 22.41
C ILE A 251 11.45 1.81 22.20
N THR A 252 10.12 1.66 22.15
CA THR A 252 9.45 0.35 21.95
C THR A 252 8.63 0.32 20.66
N LYS A 253 8.37 1.47 20.04
CA LYS A 253 7.61 1.61 18.79
C LYS A 253 8.19 2.73 17.93
N TYR A 254 7.95 2.64 16.62
CA TYR A 254 8.39 3.63 15.66
C TYR A 254 7.26 4.64 15.40
N GLU A 255 7.28 5.77 16.09
CA GLU A 255 6.35 6.88 15.89
C GLU A 255 7.10 8.09 15.36
N THR A 256 6.55 8.80 14.40
CA THR A 256 7.17 9.98 13.79
C THR A 256 6.29 11.22 13.94
N LYS A 257 6.93 12.38 13.93
CA LYS A 257 6.26 13.68 13.84
C LYS A 257 6.90 14.54 12.77
N ASP A 258 6.12 15.46 12.19
CA ASP A 258 6.63 16.43 11.22
C ASP A 258 7.56 17.43 11.94
N TYR A 259 8.72 17.68 11.35
CA TYR A 259 9.75 18.59 11.91
C TYR A 259 9.94 19.83 11.05
N LEU A 260 10.12 19.64 9.74
CA LEU A 260 10.22 20.70 8.73
C LEU A 260 9.48 20.20 7.47
N GLU A 261 9.19 21.08 6.52
CA GLU A 261 8.49 20.70 5.27
C GLU A 261 9.11 19.45 4.62
N GLY A 262 8.34 18.36 4.64
CA GLY A 262 8.73 17.07 4.07
C GLY A 262 9.68 16.19 4.91
N VAL A 263 10.15 16.66 6.07
CA VAL A 263 11.04 15.90 6.97
C VAL A 263 10.29 15.40 8.19
N LYS A 264 10.29 14.07 8.39
CA LYS A 264 9.75 13.42 9.59
C LYS A 264 10.89 12.99 10.51
N ILE A 265 10.73 13.26 11.81
CA ILE A 265 11.63 12.77 12.85
C ILE A 265 10.90 11.85 13.81
N VAL A 266 11.66 11.00 14.52
CA VAL A 266 11.08 10.14 15.55
C VAL A 266 10.54 10.97 16.70
N ASP A 267 9.31 10.72 17.09
CA ASP A 267 8.72 11.30 18.31
C ASP A 267 9.14 10.46 19.50
N ILE A 268 10.22 10.88 20.18
CA ILE A 268 10.82 10.15 21.29
C ILE A 268 9.82 9.95 22.44
N ASP A 269 8.99 10.95 22.72
CA ASP A 269 8.04 10.90 23.84
C ASP A 269 6.90 9.90 23.54
N LYS A 270 6.39 9.85 22.32
CA LYS A 270 5.36 8.87 21.92
C LYS A 270 5.92 7.47 21.67
N SER A 271 7.21 7.38 21.30
CA SER A 271 7.88 6.12 20.97
C SER A 271 8.44 5.39 22.20
N SER A 272 8.74 6.10 23.28
CA SER A 272 9.25 5.52 24.54
C SER A 272 8.11 5.10 25.47
N GLN A 273 8.31 4.02 26.25
CA GLN A 273 7.39 3.67 27.33
C GLN A 273 7.46 4.74 28.44
N GLU A 274 6.30 5.21 28.89
CA GLU A 274 6.21 5.97 30.14
C GLU A 274 6.50 5.03 31.32
N ASP A 275 7.39 5.49 32.24
CA ASP A 275 7.53 4.85 33.55
C ASP A 275 6.20 5.04 34.31
N ARG A 276 5.44 3.95 34.48
CA ARG A 276 4.32 3.91 35.45
C ARG A 276 4.84 3.66 36.82
#